data_98ce35fcc4542f2d6947e23233ffb959
#
_entry.id   98ce35fcc4542f2d6947e23233ffb959
#
_cell.length_a   1.000
_cell.length_b   1.000
_cell.length_c   1.000
_cell.angle_alpha   90.00
_cell.angle_beta   90.00
_cell.angle_gamma   90.00
#
_symmetry.space_group_name_H-M   'P 1'
#
loop_
_entity.id
_entity.type
_entity.pdbx_description
1 polymer ?
#
loop_
_entity_poly.entity_id
_entity_poly.type
_entity_poly.pdbx_seq_one_letter_code
_entity_poly.pdbx_strand_id
1 'polypeptide(L)'
;VDNGSYGTIRMHQEREYPGRTSGSDLFNPDFAAFARAFGWNGEFVDRTEDFEPALQRFVKAGTPTLLHLKLDTDVITTRTTLGAIRAAAQRA
;
A
#
# COMPACT_ATOMS: atom_id res chain seq x y z
N VAL A 1 1.94 -6.17 -0.32
CA VAL A 1 1.01 -5.06 -0.53
C VAL A 1 1.33 -3.96 0.47
N ASP A 2 1.59 -2.76 -0.03
CA ASP A 2 2.15 -1.67 0.76
C ASP A 2 1.38 -0.37 0.48
N ASN A 3 0.63 0.12 1.46
CA ASN A 3 -0.05 1.41 1.37
C ASN A 3 0.68 2.54 2.13
N GLY A 4 1.84 2.27 2.70
CA GLY A 4 2.66 3.29 3.38
C GLY A 4 2.11 3.82 4.68
N SER A 5 1.06 3.19 5.24
CA SER A 5 0.46 3.66 6.49
C SER A 5 -0.18 2.53 7.28
N TYR A 6 -0.43 2.79 8.56
CA TYR A 6 -1.35 1.98 9.37
C TYR A 6 -2.78 2.38 8.97
N GLY A 7 -3.30 1.79 7.88
CA GLY A 7 -4.53 2.25 7.23
C GLY A 7 -5.75 2.21 8.12
N THR A 8 -5.98 1.12 8.84
CA THR A 8 -7.13 1.00 9.74
C THR A 8 -7.07 2.03 10.86
N ILE A 9 -5.88 2.26 11.43
CA ILE A 9 -5.69 3.27 12.48
C ILE A 9 -5.98 4.66 11.90
N ARG A 10 -5.44 4.96 10.72
CA ARG A 10 -5.68 6.25 10.06
C ARG A 10 -7.16 6.46 9.77
N MET A 11 -7.88 5.41 9.37
CA MET A 11 -9.32 5.49 9.16
C MET A 11 -10.06 5.96 10.42
N HIS A 12 -9.72 5.40 11.58
CA HIS A 12 -10.31 5.83 12.84
C HIS A 12 -9.94 7.26 13.21
N GLN A 13 -8.68 7.64 12.98
CA GLN A 13 -8.24 9.01 13.22
C GLN A 13 -9.03 10.01 12.37
N GLU A 14 -9.22 9.74 11.08
CA GLU A 14 -9.97 10.62 10.19
C GLU A 14 -11.46 10.67 10.52
N ARG A 15 -12.01 9.58 11.04
CA ARG A 15 -13.44 9.53 11.43
C ARG A 15 -13.69 10.33 12.71
N GLU A 16 -12.83 10.18 13.73
CA GLU A 16 -13.04 10.78 15.04
C GLU A 16 -12.41 12.16 15.17
N TYR A 17 -11.25 12.37 14.52
CA TYR A 17 -10.48 13.62 14.60
C TYR A 17 -9.98 14.00 13.21
N PRO A 18 -10.88 14.41 12.30
CA PRO A 18 -10.54 14.65 10.90
C PRO A 18 -9.41 15.67 10.73
N GLY A 19 -8.45 15.35 9.86
CA GLY A 19 -7.30 16.21 9.57
C GLY A 19 -6.24 16.24 10.65
N ARG A 20 -6.33 15.38 11.66
CA ARG A 20 -5.40 15.38 12.82
C ARG A 20 -4.72 14.02 12.98
N THR A 21 -4.26 13.42 11.89
CA THR A 21 -3.56 12.14 11.92
C THR A 21 -2.19 12.28 12.57
N SER A 22 -1.78 11.25 13.30
CA SER A 22 -0.50 11.24 14.00
C SER A 22 -0.02 9.80 14.20
N GLY A 23 1.25 9.54 13.93
CA GLY A 23 1.87 8.24 14.19
C GLY A 23 1.36 7.11 13.31
N SER A 24 0.64 7.40 12.23
CA SER A 24 0.07 6.38 11.34
C SER A 24 0.77 6.29 9.98
N ASP A 25 1.79 7.10 9.73
CA ASP A 25 2.65 6.96 8.55
C ASP A 25 3.70 5.89 8.80
N LEU A 26 4.01 5.12 7.75
CA LEU A 26 5.06 4.12 7.77
C LEU A 26 6.16 4.50 6.79
N PHE A 27 7.41 4.31 7.21
CA PHE A 27 8.55 4.31 6.31
C PHE A 27 8.96 2.85 6.09
N ASN A 28 8.56 2.29 4.96
CA ASN A 28 8.87 0.91 4.60
C ASN A 28 10.18 0.86 3.80
N PRO A 29 10.96 -0.23 3.94
CA PRO A 29 12.12 -0.44 3.10
C PRO A 29 11.69 -0.73 1.66
N ASP A 30 12.65 -0.64 0.74
CA ASP A 30 12.49 -1.16 -0.62
C ASP A 30 12.48 -2.69 -0.55
N PHE A 31 11.30 -3.29 -0.48
CA PHE A 31 11.15 -4.74 -0.33
C PHE A 31 11.68 -5.50 -1.55
N ALA A 32 11.59 -4.93 -2.75
CA ALA A 32 12.14 -5.57 -3.94
C ALA A 32 13.66 -5.64 -3.86
N ALA A 33 14.32 -4.56 -3.44
CA ALA A 33 15.78 -4.55 -3.23
C ALA A 33 16.18 -5.52 -2.11
N PHE A 34 15.39 -5.59 -1.04
CA PHE A 34 15.61 -6.51 0.06
C PHE A 34 15.59 -7.97 -0.41
N ALA A 35 14.60 -8.33 -1.24
CA ALA A 35 14.53 -9.67 -1.83
C ALA A 35 15.75 -9.96 -2.72
N ARG A 36 16.14 -9.00 -3.55
CA ARG A 36 17.31 -9.16 -4.42
C ARG A 36 18.59 -9.35 -3.61
N ALA A 37 18.70 -8.74 -2.43
CA ALA A 37 19.85 -8.93 -1.55
C ALA A 37 20.01 -10.38 -1.09
N PHE A 38 18.91 -11.16 -1.06
CA PHE A 38 18.95 -12.59 -0.75
C PHE A 38 19.08 -13.48 -2.00
N GLY A 39 19.30 -12.90 -3.17
CA GLY A 39 19.37 -13.65 -4.41
C GLY A 39 18.00 -14.04 -5.00
N TRP A 40 16.92 -13.46 -4.49
CA TRP A 40 15.58 -13.64 -5.05
C TRP A 40 15.34 -12.70 -6.22
N ASN A 41 14.31 -12.97 -7.01
CA ASN A 41 13.76 -11.95 -7.90
C ASN A 41 12.91 -10.98 -7.08
N GLY A 42 13.09 -9.68 -7.32
CA GLY A 42 12.30 -8.65 -6.65
C GLY A 42 11.83 -7.62 -7.66
N GLU A 43 10.54 -7.32 -7.67
CA GLU A 43 9.96 -6.29 -8.53
C GLU A 43 9.04 -5.38 -7.74
N PHE A 44 9.09 -4.09 -8.09
CA PHE A 44 8.21 -3.06 -7.54
C PHE A 44 7.15 -2.69 -8.58
N VAL A 45 5.89 -2.67 -8.16
CA VAL A 45 4.76 -2.34 -9.03
C VAL A 45 3.95 -1.25 -8.32
N ASP A 46 3.82 -0.09 -8.98
CA ASP A 46 3.04 1.05 -8.47
C ASP A 46 1.94 1.48 -9.44
N ARG A 47 1.77 0.76 -10.55
CA ARG A 47 0.75 1.06 -11.57
C ARG A 47 -0.02 -0.20 -11.90
N THR A 48 -1.34 -0.07 -11.99
CA THR A 48 -2.24 -1.20 -12.24
C THR A 48 -1.88 -1.96 -13.52
N GLU A 49 -1.54 -1.24 -14.59
CA GLU A 49 -1.21 -1.84 -15.87
C GLU A 49 0.08 -2.66 -15.86
N ASP A 50 0.95 -2.45 -14.86
CA ASP A 50 2.21 -3.19 -14.74
C ASP A 50 2.07 -4.45 -13.90
N PHE A 51 0.94 -4.65 -13.23
CA PHE A 51 0.75 -5.78 -12.32
C PHE A 51 0.69 -7.11 -13.05
N GLU A 52 -0.12 -7.23 -14.10
CA GLU A 52 -0.28 -8.50 -14.80
C GLU A 52 1.02 -9.00 -15.43
N PRO A 53 1.79 -8.16 -16.17
CA PRO A 53 3.09 -8.59 -16.66
C PRO A 53 4.05 -9.03 -15.56
N ALA A 54 4.07 -8.32 -14.43
CA ALA A 54 4.91 -8.68 -13.28
C ALA A 54 4.48 -10.01 -12.67
N LEU A 55 3.18 -10.25 -12.54
CA LEU A 55 2.64 -11.50 -12.02
C LEU A 55 3.02 -12.67 -12.94
N GLN A 56 2.96 -12.49 -14.25
CA GLN A 56 3.36 -13.51 -15.21
C GLN A 56 4.84 -13.85 -15.07
N ARG A 57 5.71 -12.86 -14.91
CA ARG A 57 7.14 -13.09 -14.62
C ARG A 57 7.34 -13.83 -13.30
N PHE A 58 6.57 -13.45 -12.27
CA PHE A 58 6.57 -14.11 -10.96
C PHE A 58 6.27 -15.60 -11.09
N VAL A 59 5.19 -15.95 -11.79
CA VAL A 59 4.76 -17.34 -11.95
C VAL A 59 5.79 -18.17 -12.72
N LYS A 60 6.47 -17.56 -13.69
CA LYS A 60 7.43 -18.24 -14.57
C LYS A 60 8.85 -18.30 -14.00
N ALA A 61 9.12 -17.61 -12.91
CA ALA A 61 10.49 -17.34 -12.46
C ALA A 61 11.27 -18.59 -12.05
N GLY A 62 10.64 -19.63 -11.53
CA GLY A 62 11.35 -20.85 -11.10
C GLY A 62 12.27 -20.65 -9.89
N THR A 63 12.36 -19.44 -9.34
CA THR A 63 13.14 -19.08 -8.16
C THR A 63 12.25 -18.27 -7.23
N PRO A 64 12.60 -18.15 -5.93
CA PRO A 64 11.81 -17.29 -5.04
C PRO A 64 11.70 -15.89 -5.58
N THR A 65 10.50 -15.31 -5.51
CA THR A 65 10.21 -13.99 -6.07
C THR A 65 9.34 -13.19 -5.09
N LEU A 66 9.60 -11.90 -5.01
CA LEU A 66 8.78 -10.97 -4.22
C LEU A 66 8.26 -9.86 -5.14
N LEU A 67 6.96 -9.66 -5.14
CA LEU A 67 6.33 -8.50 -5.77
C LEU A 67 5.95 -7.50 -4.68
N HIS A 68 6.53 -6.32 -4.74
CA HIS A 68 6.19 -5.20 -3.86
C HIS A 68 5.13 -4.35 -4.58
N LEU A 69 3.89 -4.45 -4.11
CA LEU A 69 2.76 -3.74 -4.72
C LEU A 69 2.47 -2.49 -3.92
N LYS A 70 2.74 -1.33 -4.50
CA LYS A 70 2.47 -0.04 -3.88
C LYS A 70 1.01 0.34 -4.12
N LEU A 71 0.27 0.62 -3.06
CA LEU A 71 -1.13 1.05 -3.12
C LEU A 71 -1.27 2.52 -2.75
N ASP A 72 -2.34 3.13 -3.26
CA ASP A 72 -2.74 4.47 -2.86
C ASP A 72 -3.22 4.43 -1.39
N THR A 73 -2.61 5.25 -0.55
CA THR A 73 -2.94 5.34 0.89
C THR A 73 -4.39 5.77 1.12
N ASP A 74 -4.97 6.57 0.23
CA ASP A 74 -6.34 7.06 0.36
C ASP A 74 -7.39 5.95 0.19
N VAL A 75 -7.07 4.90 -0.56
CA VAL A 75 -7.98 3.77 -0.79
C VAL A 75 -7.92 2.84 0.42
N ILE A 76 -8.96 2.87 1.26
CA ILE A 76 -8.96 2.14 2.53
C ILE A 76 -9.89 0.93 2.54
N THR A 77 -11.04 1.03 1.87
CA THR A 77 -12.00 -0.07 1.72
C THR A 77 -12.53 -0.08 0.30
N THR A 78 -13.29 -1.12 -0.05
CA THR A 78 -13.97 -1.19 -1.34
C THR A 78 -15.12 -0.19 -1.48
N ARG A 79 -15.51 0.46 -0.39
CA ARG A 79 -16.71 1.33 -0.34
C ARG A 79 -16.39 2.80 -0.14
N THR A 80 -15.22 3.13 0.39
CA THR A 80 -14.90 4.52 0.76
C THR A 80 -13.39 4.75 0.78
N THR A 81 -13.01 6.03 0.78
CA THR A 81 -11.63 6.49 0.89
C THR A 81 -11.42 7.25 2.19
N LEU A 82 -10.14 7.42 2.60
CA LEU A 82 -9.81 8.23 3.78
C LEU A 82 -10.31 9.67 3.61
N GLY A 83 -10.17 10.25 2.42
CA GLY A 83 -10.65 11.59 2.13
C GLY A 83 -12.16 11.72 2.30
N ALA A 84 -12.93 10.72 1.86
CA ALA A 84 -14.38 10.71 2.03
C ALA A 84 -14.79 10.60 3.50
N ILE A 85 -14.10 9.77 4.28
CA ILE A 85 -14.33 9.62 5.73
C ILE A 85 -14.06 10.94 6.43
N ARG A 86 -12.93 11.58 6.13
CA ARG A 86 -12.57 12.88 6.69
C ARG A 86 -13.64 13.93 6.37
N ALA A 87 -14.06 14.03 5.12
CA ALA A 87 -15.04 15.01 4.68
C ALA A 87 -16.39 14.79 5.39
N ALA A 88 -16.82 13.54 5.56
CA ALA A 88 -18.04 13.21 6.30
C ALA A 88 -17.95 13.63 7.76
N ALA A 89 -16.81 13.38 8.41
CA ALA A 89 -16.58 13.75 9.80
C ALA A 89 -16.55 15.27 10.00
N GLN A 90 -15.98 16.02 9.04
CA GLN A 90 -15.94 17.48 9.09
C GLN A 90 -17.31 18.12 8.92
N ARG A 91 -18.25 17.43 8.28
CA ARG A 91 -19.64 17.91 8.12
C ARG A 91 -20.53 17.59 9.33
N ALA A 92 -20.07 16.74 10.19
CA ALA A 92 -20.86 16.31 11.37
C ALA A 92 -20.90 17.39 12.46
#